data_39e7e27d8e125c0cde2ef242b275f128
#
_entry.id   39e7e27d8e125c0cde2ef242b275f128
#
_cell.length_a   1.000
_cell.length_b   1.000
_cell.length_c   1.000
_cell.angle_alpha   90.00
_cell.angle_beta   90.00
_cell.angle_gamma   90.00
#
_symmetry.space_group_name_H-M   'P 1'
#
loop_
_entity.id
_entity.type
_entity.pdbx_description
1 polymer ?
#
loop_
_entity_poly.entity_id
_entity_poly.type
_entity_poly.pdbx_seq_one_letter_code
_entity_poly.pdbx_strand_id
1 'polypeptide(L)'
;MSEAASGVTIERPDPVVTPLAGLIGAEVDVDLREIDDDVFGRIRQAFLEYVIIVFPNQQLTPDDQLAFARRFGDLYRYPHSPGMKGHDMVLPIKLPSGVRRGRWHSDATFDERPPAISILAARELPSRGGETAFANQYAAFEALSDGMKELLAGMEAVHDASSHNRREEWTTHPVLRTHPDTGRTALFVNSEFTRRFADMTTEESEGLLEFLTTHAHRPEFCYVHRWRPGDVVMWDNRAAQHYPVMNRPEGEIRRMWRVTVAGDRPRYDAPDT
;
A
#
# COMPACT_ATOMS: atom_id res chain seq x y z
N MET A 1 -14.06 28.03 49.06
CA MET A 1 -12.75 27.40 48.77
C MET A 1 -13.03 26.26 47.77
N SER A 2 -12.70 26.48 46.53
CA SER A 2 -12.91 25.52 45.42
C SER A 2 -11.60 24.80 45.19
N GLU A 3 -11.54 23.51 45.47
CA GLU A 3 -10.41 22.66 45.14
C GLU A 3 -10.37 22.49 43.61
N ALA A 4 -9.34 23.00 43.01
CA ALA A 4 -9.00 22.69 41.62
C ALA A 4 -8.51 21.22 41.55
N ALA A 5 -9.28 20.36 40.88
CA ALA A 5 -8.83 19.03 40.54
C ALA A 5 -7.63 19.13 39.60
N SER A 6 -6.44 18.85 40.11
CA SER A 6 -5.25 18.66 39.27
C SER A 6 -5.44 17.39 38.45
N GLY A 7 -5.72 17.58 37.16
CA GLY A 7 -5.72 16.49 36.20
C GLY A 7 -4.33 15.90 36.10
N VAL A 8 -4.15 14.67 36.57
CA VAL A 8 -2.94 13.89 36.31
C VAL A 8 -2.95 13.55 34.82
N THR A 9 -2.12 14.22 34.05
CA THR A 9 -1.84 13.83 32.66
C THR A 9 -1.02 12.54 32.74
N ILE A 10 -1.66 11.42 32.47
CA ILE A 10 -0.96 10.13 32.31
C ILE A 10 -0.21 10.25 31.00
N GLU A 11 1.10 10.49 31.05
CA GLU A 11 1.94 10.36 29.88
C GLU A 11 1.87 8.89 29.40
N ARG A 12 1.31 8.69 28.22
CA ARG A 12 1.32 7.37 27.57
C ARG A 12 2.73 7.08 27.06
N PRO A 13 3.22 5.84 27.22
CA PRO A 13 4.52 5.51 26.67
C PRO A 13 4.51 5.66 25.14
N ASP A 14 5.64 6.08 24.61
CA ASP A 14 5.85 6.19 23.16
C ASP A 14 5.57 4.86 22.46
N PRO A 15 4.92 4.88 21.28
CA PRO A 15 4.73 3.65 20.51
C PRO A 15 6.08 3.05 20.16
N VAL A 16 6.25 1.77 20.45
CA VAL A 16 7.45 1.04 20.09
C VAL A 16 7.40 0.69 18.61
N VAL A 17 8.35 1.20 17.84
CA VAL A 17 8.51 0.92 16.41
C VAL A 17 9.59 -0.14 16.25
N THR A 18 9.22 -1.33 15.75
CA THR A 18 10.13 -2.46 15.55
C THR A 18 10.23 -2.79 14.06
N PRO A 19 11.41 -2.59 13.42
CA PRO A 19 11.61 -2.99 12.02
C PRO A 19 11.36 -4.48 11.80
N LEU A 20 10.69 -4.85 10.69
CA LEU A 20 10.34 -6.23 10.34
C LEU A 20 11.31 -6.87 9.36
N ALA A 21 11.82 -6.08 8.41
CA ALA A 21 12.81 -6.51 7.44
C ALA A 21 13.80 -5.38 7.15
N GLY A 22 14.92 -5.67 6.49
CA GLY A 22 16.01 -4.69 6.33
C GLY A 22 15.63 -3.40 5.60
N LEU A 23 14.74 -3.47 4.61
CA LEU A 23 14.42 -2.33 3.75
C LEU A 23 12.93 -1.96 3.73
N ILE A 24 12.06 -2.70 4.44
CA ILE A 24 10.61 -2.50 4.35
C ILE A 24 9.90 -3.09 5.57
N GLY A 25 8.95 -2.32 6.10
CA GLY A 25 8.01 -2.74 7.12
C GLY A 25 8.48 -2.53 8.56
N ALA A 26 7.58 -2.04 9.39
CA ALA A 26 7.74 -2.02 10.84
C ALA A 26 6.44 -2.45 11.54
N GLU A 27 6.58 -3.03 12.73
CA GLU A 27 5.49 -3.26 13.66
C GLU A 27 5.41 -2.10 14.64
N VAL A 28 4.21 -1.59 14.90
CA VAL A 28 3.95 -0.53 15.86
C VAL A 28 2.92 -1.03 16.87
N ASP A 29 3.34 -1.19 18.12
CA ASP A 29 2.48 -1.67 19.20
C ASP A 29 1.73 -0.49 19.83
N VAL A 30 0.46 -0.33 19.44
CA VAL A 30 -0.43 0.73 19.90
C VAL A 30 -1.89 0.33 19.67
N ASP A 31 -2.81 0.79 20.51
CA ASP A 31 -4.25 0.67 20.22
C ASP A 31 -4.71 1.84 19.34
N LEU A 32 -5.09 1.55 18.10
CA LEU A 32 -5.50 2.56 17.11
C LEU A 32 -6.78 3.32 17.49
N ARG A 33 -7.54 2.85 18.48
CA ARG A 33 -8.75 3.54 18.99
C ARG A 33 -8.40 4.68 19.96
N GLU A 34 -7.18 4.68 20.48
CA GLU A 34 -6.77 5.55 21.58
C GLU A 34 -5.55 6.42 21.26
N ILE A 35 -5.25 6.65 19.97
CA ILE A 35 -4.12 7.46 19.55
C ILE A 35 -4.44 8.97 19.64
N ASP A 36 -3.58 9.73 20.28
CA ASP A 36 -3.55 11.20 20.23
C ASP A 36 -2.77 11.73 19.03
N ASP A 37 -2.52 13.02 18.98
CA ASP A 37 -1.83 13.65 17.85
C ASP A 37 -0.33 13.38 17.86
N ASP A 38 0.29 13.26 19.03
CA ASP A 38 1.72 12.98 19.17
C ASP A 38 2.02 11.53 18.73
N VAL A 39 1.23 10.57 19.20
CA VAL A 39 1.31 9.15 18.76
C VAL A 39 1.05 9.04 17.26
N PHE A 40 0.05 9.76 16.74
CA PHE A 40 -0.21 9.77 15.30
C PHE A 40 0.96 10.34 14.50
N GLY A 41 1.59 11.42 14.97
CA GLY A 41 2.78 12.00 14.34
C GLY A 41 3.91 10.98 14.20
N ARG A 42 4.14 10.18 15.24
CA ARG A 42 5.15 9.09 15.23
C ARG A 42 4.78 7.94 14.30
N ILE A 43 3.50 7.53 14.29
CA ILE A 43 3.00 6.54 13.32
C ILE A 43 3.24 7.04 11.90
N ARG A 44 2.91 8.31 11.61
CA ARG A 44 3.12 8.90 10.29
C ARG A 44 4.60 8.94 9.92
N GLN A 45 5.49 9.29 10.84
CA GLN A 45 6.93 9.27 10.60
C GLN A 45 7.43 7.86 10.30
N ALA A 46 7.07 6.86 11.11
CA ALA A 46 7.42 5.47 10.87
C ALA A 46 6.86 4.98 9.53
N PHE A 47 5.64 5.37 9.17
CA PHE A 47 5.03 5.00 7.89
C PHE A 47 5.81 5.53 6.68
N LEU A 48 6.24 6.78 6.72
CA LEU A 48 7.05 7.38 5.65
C LEU A 48 8.44 6.76 5.54
N GLU A 49 8.99 6.28 6.66
CA GLU A 49 10.30 5.62 6.71
C GLU A 49 10.23 4.17 6.22
N TYR A 50 9.27 3.38 6.76
CA TYR A 50 9.21 1.93 6.55
C TYR A 50 8.23 1.51 5.44
N VAL A 51 7.42 2.42 4.89
CA VAL A 51 6.47 2.19 3.79
C VAL A 51 5.28 1.30 4.17
N ILE A 52 5.46 0.37 5.09
CA ILE A 52 4.43 -0.55 5.59
C ILE A 52 4.47 -0.55 7.12
N ILE A 53 3.31 -0.44 7.74
CA ILE A 53 3.17 -0.59 9.19
C ILE A 53 2.20 -1.72 9.50
N VAL A 54 2.59 -2.56 10.43
CA VAL A 54 1.77 -3.61 11.04
C VAL A 54 1.39 -3.18 12.44
N PHE A 55 0.10 -3.14 12.74
CA PHE A 55 -0.46 -2.93 14.07
C PHE A 55 -1.03 -4.25 14.57
N PRO A 56 -0.41 -4.92 15.53
CA PRO A 56 -0.89 -6.21 16.04
C PRO A 56 -2.10 -6.03 16.98
N ASN A 57 -2.85 -7.10 17.20
CA ASN A 57 -3.88 -7.23 18.25
C ASN A 57 -5.02 -6.18 18.20
N GLN A 58 -5.34 -5.63 17.05
CA GLN A 58 -6.37 -4.62 16.89
C GLN A 58 -7.79 -5.22 16.90
N GLN A 59 -8.70 -4.57 17.61
CA GLN A 59 -10.13 -4.94 17.65
C GLN A 59 -11.01 -3.79 17.15
N LEU A 60 -10.73 -3.35 15.92
CA LEU A 60 -11.40 -2.20 15.31
C LEU A 60 -12.82 -2.55 14.87
N THR A 61 -13.77 -1.67 15.17
CA THR A 61 -15.04 -1.57 14.46
C THR A 61 -14.81 -0.94 13.08
N PRO A 62 -15.80 -0.98 12.16
CA PRO A 62 -15.69 -0.23 10.90
C PRO A 62 -15.50 1.28 11.13
N ASP A 63 -16.13 1.86 12.14
CA ASP A 63 -16.01 3.28 12.45
C ASP A 63 -14.62 3.64 13.00
N ASP A 64 -14.01 2.79 13.82
CA ASP A 64 -12.64 2.98 14.31
C ASP A 64 -11.64 2.97 13.15
N GLN A 65 -11.79 2.01 12.22
CA GLN A 65 -10.92 1.93 11.04
C GLN A 65 -11.09 3.15 10.12
N LEU A 66 -12.31 3.65 9.95
CA LEU A 66 -12.58 4.87 9.20
C LEU A 66 -12.02 6.11 9.90
N ALA A 67 -12.15 6.21 11.23
CA ALA A 67 -11.63 7.32 12.01
C ALA A 67 -10.09 7.39 11.90
N PHE A 68 -9.41 6.26 12.04
CA PHE A 68 -7.97 6.17 11.85
C PHE A 68 -7.54 6.59 10.44
N ALA A 69 -8.19 6.04 9.40
CA ALA A 69 -7.85 6.34 8.02
C ALA A 69 -8.00 7.84 7.67
N ARG A 70 -9.04 8.50 8.18
CA ARG A 70 -9.31 9.94 7.96
C ARG A 70 -8.22 10.86 8.51
N ARG A 71 -7.41 10.40 9.45
CA ARG A 71 -6.26 11.18 9.94
C ARG A 71 -5.16 11.37 8.87
N PHE A 72 -5.14 10.50 7.84
CA PHE A 72 -4.20 10.61 6.73
C PHE A 72 -4.74 11.41 5.55
N GLY A 73 -6.04 11.67 5.48
CA GLY A 73 -6.69 12.45 4.43
C GLY A 73 -8.09 11.94 4.06
N ASP A 74 -8.58 12.41 2.91
CA ASP A 74 -9.86 12.00 2.37
C ASP A 74 -9.86 10.52 1.99
N LEU A 75 -11.01 9.87 2.11
CA LEU A 75 -11.13 8.46 1.77
C LEU A 75 -11.36 8.25 0.28
N TYR A 76 -10.70 7.24 -0.28
CA TYR A 76 -10.90 6.82 -1.67
C TYR A 76 -12.03 5.79 -1.75
N ARG A 77 -13.00 6.04 -2.64
CA ARG A 77 -14.09 5.12 -2.93
C ARG A 77 -13.81 4.37 -4.22
N TYR A 78 -13.77 3.04 -4.15
CA TYR A 78 -13.67 2.21 -5.34
C TYR A 78 -14.96 2.29 -6.16
N PRO A 79 -14.92 2.78 -7.42
CA PRO A 79 -16.14 3.06 -8.19
C PRO A 79 -17.06 1.85 -8.40
N HIS A 80 -16.46 0.67 -8.54
CA HIS A 80 -17.17 -0.55 -8.93
C HIS A 80 -17.26 -1.60 -7.81
N SER A 81 -16.93 -1.23 -6.58
CA SER A 81 -16.94 -2.16 -5.46
C SER A 81 -17.90 -1.64 -4.38
N PRO A 82 -18.98 -2.37 -4.10
CA PRO A 82 -19.89 -1.97 -3.04
C PRO A 82 -19.17 -2.05 -1.69
N GLY A 83 -19.27 -0.97 -0.91
CA GLY A 83 -18.84 -0.97 0.49
C GLY A 83 -19.72 -1.86 1.36
N MET A 84 -19.34 -1.96 2.62
CA MET A 84 -20.13 -2.63 3.64
C MET A 84 -21.44 -1.88 3.90
N LYS A 85 -22.54 -2.60 4.11
CA LYS A 85 -23.83 -1.99 4.46
C LYS A 85 -23.68 -1.07 5.69
N GLY A 86 -24.01 0.19 5.53
CA GLY A 86 -23.84 1.23 6.55
C GLY A 86 -22.45 1.87 6.64
N HIS A 87 -21.47 1.35 5.89
CA HIS A 87 -20.08 1.86 5.89
C HIS A 87 -19.49 1.78 4.47
N ASP A 88 -19.99 2.60 3.55
CA ASP A 88 -19.67 2.54 2.12
C ASP A 88 -18.17 2.63 1.79
N MET A 89 -17.38 3.22 2.70
CA MET A 89 -15.91 3.35 2.54
C MET A 89 -15.13 2.16 3.10
N VAL A 90 -15.80 1.21 3.78
CA VAL A 90 -15.18 -0.05 4.21
C VAL A 90 -15.49 -1.12 3.18
N LEU A 91 -14.46 -1.59 2.49
CA LEU A 91 -14.58 -2.61 1.46
C LEU A 91 -14.30 -4.00 2.02
N PRO A 92 -15.31 -4.89 2.07
CA PRO A 92 -15.10 -6.28 2.44
C PRO A 92 -14.31 -7.01 1.34
N ILE A 93 -13.10 -7.45 1.65
CA ILE A 93 -12.28 -8.26 0.76
C ILE A 93 -12.44 -9.71 1.13
N LYS A 94 -13.02 -10.49 0.23
CA LYS A 94 -13.13 -11.94 0.34
C LYS A 94 -12.43 -12.56 -0.85
N LEU A 95 -11.31 -13.21 -0.62
CA LEU A 95 -10.65 -13.96 -1.67
C LEU A 95 -11.34 -15.32 -1.82
N PRO A 96 -11.93 -15.64 -2.99
CA PRO A 96 -12.52 -16.96 -3.23
C PRO A 96 -11.46 -18.04 -3.23
N SER A 97 -11.82 -19.26 -2.80
CA SER A 97 -10.97 -20.44 -2.97
C SER A 97 -10.78 -20.76 -4.45
N GLY A 98 -9.61 -21.29 -4.82
CA GLY A 98 -9.32 -21.69 -6.20
C GLY A 98 -8.76 -20.61 -7.13
N VAL A 99 -8.74 -19.33 -6.74
CA VAL A 99 -7.99 -18.31 -7.46
C VAL A 99 -6.49 -18.57 -7.25
N ARG A 100 -5.77 -18.88 -8.33
CA ARG A 100 -4.34 -19.26 -8.29
C ARG A 100 -3.38 -18.20 -8.81
N ARG A 101 -3.88 -17.02 -9.19
CA ARG A 101 -3.05 -15.96 -9.78
C ARG A 101 -3.31 -14.64 -9.05
N GLY A 102 -2.39 -14.24 -8.19
CA GLY A 102 -2.17 -12.86 -7.84
C GLY A 102 -1.18 -12.23 -8.83
N ARG A 103 -1.15 -10.91 -8.88
CA ARG A 103 -0.11 -10.14 -9.57
C ARG A 103 0.37 -9.04 -8.65
N TRP A 104 1.64 -8.69 -8.79
CA TRP A 104 2.19 -7.57 -8.07
C TRP A 104 1.59 -6.26 -8.58
N HIS A 105 1.13 -5.42 -7.66
CA HIS A 105 0.51 -4.13 -7.99
C HIS A 105 0.58 -3.12 -6.84
N SER A 106 0.52 -1.85 -7.19
CA SER A 106 -0.03 -0.80 -6.34
C SER A 106 -1.49 -0.63 -6.72
N ASP A 107 -2.35 -0.28 -5.75
CA ASP A 107 -3.81 -0.23 -5.96
C ASP A 107 -4.20 0.78 -7.05
N ALA A 108 -5.13 0.37 -7.93
CA ALA A 108 -5.85 1.20 -8.89
C ALA A 108 -4.97 2.19 -9.70
N THR A 109 -3.78 1.77 -10.14
CA THR A 109 -2.89 2.66 -10.91
C THR A 109 -3.42 3.00 -12.31
N PHE A 110 -4.58 2.47 -12.70
CA PHE A 110 -5.33 2.88 -13.89
C PHE A 110 -6.11 4.19 -13.69
N ASP A 111 -6.27 4.67 -12.45
CA ASP A 111 -6.89 5.95 -12.13
C ASP A 111 -5.91 7.12 -12.30
N GLU A 112 -6.40 8.29 -12.68
CA GLU A 112 -5.58 9.51 -12.76
C GLU A 112 -4.97 9.89 -11.41
N ARG A 113 -5.69 9.61 -10.31
CA ARG A 113 -5.27 9.81 -8.93
C ARG A 113 -5.40 8.51 -8.14
N PRO A 114 -4.43 7.60 -8.27
CA PRO A 114 -4.45 6.35 -7.54
C PRO A 114 -4.47 6.57 -6.04
N PRO A 115 -5.05 5.65 -5.25
CA PRO A 115 -5.06 5.78 -3.80
C PRO A 115 -3.63 5.84 -3.22
N ALA A 116 -3.45 6.68 -2.21
CA ALA A 116 -2.16 6.81 -1.52
C ALA A 116 -1.93 5.67 -0.54
N ILE A 117 -2.90 5.37 0.33
CA ILE A 117 -2.72 4.45 1.44
C ILE A 117 -3.84 3.42 1.45
N SER A 118 -3.50 2.15 1.63
CA SER A 118 -4.46 1.10 1.92
C SER A 118 -4.26 0.56 3.33
N ILE A 119 -5.36 0.39 4.07
CA ILE A 119 -5.41 -0.10 5.45
C ILE A 119 -6.29 -1.34 5.47
N LEU A 120 -5.69 -2.50 5.75
CA LEU A 120 -6.34 -3.80 5.69
C LEU A 120 -6.39 -4.43 7.09
N ALA A 121 -7.59 -4.70 7.59
CA ALA A 121 -7.81 -5.33 8.89
C ALA A 121 -8.20 -6.81 8.73
N ALA A 122 -7.50 -7.71 9.41
CA ALA A 122 -7.80 -9.14 9.41
C ALA A 122 -9.09 -9.44 10.18
N ARG A 123 -10.05 -10.16 9.56
CA ARG A 123 -11.35 -10.52 10.17
C ARG A 123 -11.55 -12.03 10.27
N GLU A 124 -11.17 -12.76 9.25
CA GLU A 124 -11.23 -14.22 9.22
C GLU A 124 -10.02 -14.71 8.42
N LEU A 125 -9.24 -15.59 9.01
CA LEU A 125 -8.00 -16.08 8.44
C LEU A 125 -8.09 -17.59 8.20
N PRO A 126 -7.45 -18.10 7.13
CA PRO A 126 -7.29 -19.53 6.94
C PRO A 126 -6.36 -20.12 8.00
N SER A 127 -6.40 -21.44 8.18
CA SER A 127 -5.55 -22.15 9.12
C SER A 127 -4.04 -22.04 8.80
N ARG A 128 -3.73 -21.79 7.53
CA ARG A 128 -2.38 -21.52 7.00
C ARG A 128 -2.45 -20.82 5.66
N GLY A 129 -1.37 -20.15 5.27
CA GLY A 129 -1.29 -19.42 4.01
C GLY A 129 -2.12 -18.15 3.99
N GLY A 130 -2.32 -17.58 2.82
CA GLY A 130 -3.05 -16.32 2.64
C GLY A 130 -2.26 -15.09 3.08
N GLU A 131 -0.95 -15.17 3.10
CA GLU A 131 -0.03 -14.08 3.35
C GLU A 131 -0.22 -12.95 2.33
N THR A 132 0.35 -11.78 2.64
CA THR A 132 0.52 -10.69 1.67
C THR A 132 2.01 -10.38 1.56
N ALA A 133 2.55 -10.45 0.36
CA ALA A 133 3.90 -9.99 0.08
C ALA A 133 3.88 -8.52 -0.33
N PHE A 134 4.92 -7.80 0.05
CA PHE A 134 5.13 -6.38 -0.22
C PHE A 134 6.52 -6.17 -0.80
N ALA A 135 6.69 -5.18 -1.69
CA ALA A 135 7.96 -4.83 -2.30
C ALA A 135 8.19 -3.31 -2.25
N ASN A 136 9.34 -2.89 -1.73
CA ASN A 136 9.76 -1.50 -1.61
C ASN A 136 10.23 -0.94 -2.95
N GLN A 137 9.48 -0.02 -3.52
CA GLN A 137 9.77 0.55 -4.83
C GLN A 137 10.83 1.66 -4.78
N TYR A 138 11.11 2.24 -3.61
CA TYR A 138 12.29 3.09 -3.40
C TYR A 138 13.57 2.27 -3.55
N ALA A 139 13.66 1.16 -2.82
CA ALA A 139 14.82 0.27 -2.89
C ALA A 139 15.01 -0.31 -4.30
N ALA A 140 13.91 -0.64 -4.99
CA ALA A 140 13.96 -1.07 -6.37
C ALA A 140 14.53 0.01 -7.29
N PHE A 141 14.12 1.27 -7.15
CA PHE A 141 14.70 2.39 -7.91
C PHE A 141 16.17 2.63 -7.54
N GLU A 142 16.49 2.69 -6.26
CA GLU A 142 17.84 2.96 -5.77
C GLU A 142 18.87 1.93 -6.30
N ALA A 143 18.46 0.67 -6.47
CA ALA A 143 19.29 -0.44 -6.95
C ALA A 143 19.45 -0.50 -8.50
N LEU A 144 18.76 0.36 -9.24
CA LEU A 144 19.00 0.49 -10.69
C LEU A 144 20.36 1.16 -10.96
N SER A 145 20.98 0.82 -12.07
CA SER A 145 22.18 1.55 -12.55
C SER A 145 21.84 2.99 -12.95
N ASP A 146 22.83 3.88 -12.91
CA ASP A 146 22.62 5.28 -13.29
C ASP A 146 22.11 5.41 -14.72
N GLY A 147 22.65 4.63 -15.68
CA GLY A 147 22.16 4.62 -17.05
C GLY A 147 20.69 4.16 -17.17
N MET A 148 20.22 3.24 -16.31
CA MET A 148 18.80 2.86 -16.27
C MET A 148 17.95 3.98 -15.65
N LYS A 149 18.41 4.63 -14.60
CA LYS A 149 17.72 5.78 -14.00
C LYS A 149 17.58 6.92 -14.99
N GLU A 150 18.65 7.23 -15.74
CA GLU A 150 18.64 8.23 -16.81
C GLU A 150 17.67 7.86 -17.94
N LEU A 151 17.68 6.59 -18.38
CA LEU A 151 16.74 6.11 -19.40
C LEU A 151 15.28 6.27 -18.99
N LEU A 152 14.96 5.96 -17.74
CA LEU A 152 13.58 6.00 -17.21
C LEU A 152 13.11 7.41 -16.85
N ALA A 153 14.04 8.34 -16.66
CA ALA A 153 13.72 9.73 -16.36
C ALA A 153 12.91 10.36 -17.50
N GLY A 154 11.71 10.83 -17.20
CA GLY A 154 10.81 11.41 -18.19
C GLY A 154 9.99 10.41 -19.01
N MET A 155 10.21 9.09 -18.87
CA MET A 155 9.32 8.09 -19.49
C MET A 155 7.98 8.01 -18.77
N GLU A 156 6.92 7.82 -19.56
CA GLU A 156 5.56 7.54 -19.06
C GLU A 156 5.12 6.12 -19.48
N ALA A 157 4.28 5.51 -18.68
CA ALA A 157 3.70 4.20 -18.95
C ALA A 157 2.16 4.26 -18.92
N VAL A 158 1.53 3.50 -19.80
CA VAL A 158 0.08 3.32 -19.86
C VAL A 158 -0.33 2.25 -18.85
N HIS A 159 -1.26 2.61 -17.98
CA HIS A 159 -1.89 1.72 -17.01
C HIS A 159 -3.37 1.56 -17.34
N ASP A 160 -3.88 0.34 -17.38
CA ASP A 160 -5.29 0.08 -17.65
C ASP A 160 -5.90 -0.97 -16.69
N ALA A 161 -7.21 -1.01 -16.63
CA ALA A 161 -7.99 -1.96 -15.85
C ALA A 161 -8.45 -3.20 -16.66
N SER A 162 -7.75 -3.58 -17.72
CA SER A 162 -8.14 -4.72 -18.57
C SER A 162 -8.15 -6.06 -17.83
N SER A 163 -7.30 -6.22 -16.82
CA SER A 163 -7.32 -7.38 -15.91
C SER A 163 -8.62 -7.50 -15.11
N HIS A 164 -9.37 -6.41 -14.98
CA HIS A 164 -10.69 -6.33 -14.36
C HIS A 164 -11.83 -6.23 -15.39
N ASN A 165 -11.56 -6.53 -16.68
CA ASN A 165 -12.50 -6.41 -17.80
C ASN A 165 -13.01 -4.98 -18.04
N ARG A 166 -12.19 -3.95 -17.74
CA ARG A 166 -12.49 -2.52 -17.88
C ARG A 166 -11.41 -1.81 -18.69
N ARG A 167 -11.27 -2.15 -19.97
CA ARG A 167 -10.21 -1.66 -20.87
C ARG A 167 -10.30 -0.19 -21.18
N GLU A 168 -11.48 0.40 -21.05
CA GLU A 168 -11.75 1.81 -21.24
C GLU A 168 -11.24 2.70 -20.11
N GLU A 169 -10.95 2.09 -18.94
CA GLU A 169 -10.35 2.78 -17.81
C GLU A 169 -8.83 2.65 -17.91
N TRP A 170 -8.18 3.73 -18.30
CA TRP A 170 -6.75 3.81 -18.46
C TRP A 170 -6.23 5.23 -18.25
N THR A 171 -4.98 5.35 -17.91
CA THR A 171 -4.26 6.60 -17.76
C THR A 171 -2.78 6.41 -18.03
N THR A 172 -2.04 7.52 -18.17
CA THR A 172 -0.58 7.53 -18.23
C THR A 172 -0.01 8.06 -16.93
N HIS A 173 1.05 7.42 -16.47
CA HIS A 173 1.81 7.86 -15.30
C HIS A 173 3.31 7.85 -15.60
N PRO A 174 4.10 8.69 -14.93
CA PRO A 174 5.55 8.58 -15.02
C PRO A 174 6.02 7.21 -14.52
N VAL A 175 7.02 6.65 -15.20
CA VAL A 175 7.68 5.37 -14.79
C VAL A 175 8.40 5.51 -13.46
N LEU A 176 8.91 6.69 -13.16
CA LEU A 176 9.49 7.10 -11.88
C LEU A 176 8.55 8.08 -11.20
N ARG A 177 8.22 7.83 -9.92
CA ARG A 177 7.34 8.70 -9.15
C ARG A 177 8.08 9.34 -7.99
N THR A 178 8.04 10.65 -7.89
CA THR A 178 8.47 11.36 -6.68
C THR A 178 7.38 11.34 -5.63
N HIS A 179 7.71 10.89 -4.43
CA HIS A 179 6.77 10.84 -3.33
C HIS A 179 6.54 12.24 -2.74
N PRO A 180 5.29 12.71 -2.60
CA PRO A 180 5.00 14.10 -2.24
C PRO A 180 5.45 14.51 -0.83
N ASP A 181 5.49 13.56 0.13
CA ASP A 181 5.86 13.85 1.51
C ASP A 181 7.37 13.68 1.78
N THR A 182 8.05 12.77 1.07
CA THR A 182 9.46 12.43 1.34
C THR A 182 10.43 12.94 0.30
N GLY A 183 9.97 13.29 -0.89
CA GLY A 183 10.82 13.63 -2.04
C GLY A 183 11.58 12.43 -2.64
N ARG A 184 11.45 11.22 -2.08
CA ARG A 184 12.12 10.02 -2.59
C ARG A 184 11.49 9.57 -3.90
N THR A 185 12.30 9.01 -4.79
CA THR A 185 11.84 8.43 -6.06
C THR A 185 11.54 6.94 -5.91
N ALA A 186 10.39 6.52 -6.41
CA ALA A 186 9.96 5.13 -6.49
C ALA A 186 9.80 4.69 -7.95
N LEU A 187 10.06 3.41 -8.23
CA LEU A 187 9.69 2.78 -9.50
C LEU A 187 8.16 2.59 -9.53
N PHE A 188 7.49 3.12 -10.57
CA PHE A 188 6.01 3.16 -10.61
C PHE A 188 5.43 2.42 -11.81
N VAL A 189 5.92 1.20 -12.07
CA VAL A 189 5.35 0.23 -13.02
C VAL A 189 5.02 -1.07 -12.30
N ASN A 190 3.95 -1.77 -12.69
CA ASN A 190 3.54 -3.02 -12.06
C ASN A 190 2.96 -4.02 -13.07
N SER A 191 2.99 -5.30 -12.74
CA SER A 191 2.56 -6.37 -13.66
C SER A 191 1.04 -6.49 -13.79
N GLU A 192 0.25 -5.88 -12.89
CA GLU A 192 -1.23 -5.96 -12.93
C GLU A 192 -1.82 -4.94 -13.90
N PHE A 193 -1.36 -3.70 -13.89
CA PHE A 193 -1.99 -2.59 -14.59
C PHE A 193 -1.13 -1.96 -15.70
N THR A 194 0.21 -2.03 -15.62
CA THR A 194 1.08 -1.43 -16.66
C THR A 194 1.08 -2.28 -17.92
N ARG A 195 0.90 -1.66 -19.09
CA ARG A 195 0.79 -2.36 -20.37
C ARG A 195 1.92 -2.08 -21.33
N ARG A 196 2.35 -0.85 -21.45
CA ARG A 196 3.41 -0.40 -22.34
C ARG A 196 3.92 0.96 -21.91
N PHE A 197 5.04 1.39 -22.44
CA PHE A 197 5.45 2.79 -22.36
C PHE A 197 4.60 3.62 -23.31
N ALA A 198 4.38 4.90 -22.98
CA ALA A 198 3.44 5.75 -23.72
C ALA A 198 3.82 5.90 -25.19
N ASP A 199 5.10 6.12 -25.47
CA ASP A 199 5.65 6.38 -26.81
C ASP A 199 6.20 5.14 -27.52
N MET A 200 5.89 3.93 -27.01
CA MET A 200 6.34 2.65 -27.56
C MET A 200 5.14 1.75 -27.89
N THR A 201 5.33 0.85 -28.83
CA THR A 201 4.39 -0.27 -29.04
C THR A 201 4.46 -1.26 -27.89
N THR A 202 3.51 -2.19 -27.84
CA THR A 202 3.50 -3.26 -26.82
C THR A 202 4.75 -4.14 -26.95
N GLU A 203 5.12 -4.51 -28.19
CA GLU A 203 6.28 -5.34 -28.49
C GLU A 203 7.60 -4.66 -28.08
N GLU A 204 7.74 -3.36 -28.35
CA GLU A 204 8.94 -2.59 -27.96
C GLU A 204 9.04 -2.44 -26.44
N SER A 205 7.91 -2.38 -25.75
CA SER A 205 7.86 -2.21 -24.29
C SER A 205 8.16 -3.50 -23.52
N GLU A 206 7.88 -4.67 -24.09
CA GLU A 206 7.81 -5.96 -23.40
C GLU A 206 9.09 -6.28 -22.63
N GLY A 207 10.25 -6.21 -23.29
CA GLY A 207 11.52 -6.58 -22.66
C GLY A 207 11.92 -5.68 -21.49
N LEU A 208 11.71 -4.37 -21.61
CA LEU A 208 12.01 -3.43 -20.53
C LEU A 208 11.02 -3.53 -19.39
N LEU A 209 9.72 -3.72 -19.66
CA LEU A 209 8.72 -3.94 -18.60
C LEU A 209 8.94 -5.26 -17.85
N GLU A 210 9.32 -6.34 -18.56
CA GLU A 210 9.68 -7.61 -17.93
C GLU A 210 10.87 -7.44 -17.01
N PHE A 211 11.91 -6.75 -17.46
CA PHE A 211 13.08 -6.45 -16.63
C PHE A 211 12.67 -5.65 -15.38
N LEU A 212 11.95 -4.52 -15.54
CA LEU A 212 11.59 -3.64 -14.43
C LEU A 212 10.69 -4.32 -13.42
N THR A 213 9.68 -5.07 -13.88
CA THR A 213 8.74 -5.78 -12.99
C THR A 213 9.43 -6.94 -12.26
N THR A 214 10.37 -7.64 -12.91
CA THR A 214 11.17 -8.69 -12.25
C THR A 214 12.13 -8.08 -11.24
N HIS A 215 12.82 -7.00 -11.60
CA HIS A 215 13.73 -6.28 -10.73
C HIS A 215 13.02 -5.73 -9.48
N ALA A 216 11.83 -5.17 -9.64
CA ALA A 216 11.04 -4.58 -8.55
C ALA A 216 10.66 -5.57 -7.43
N HIS A 217 10.69 -6.87 -7.72
CA HIS A 217 10.27 -7.93 -6.80
C HIS A 217 11.43 -8.82 -6.35
N ARG A 218 12.66 -8.35 -6.44
CA ARG A 218 13.80 -9.08 -5.90
C ARG A 218 13.64 -9.31 -4.40
N PRO A 219 14.02 -10.48 -3.87
CA PRO A 219 13.82 -10.83 -2.47
C PRO A 219 14.36 -9.79 -1.48
N GLU A 220 15.44 -9.07 -1.85
CA GLU A 220 16.06 -8.04 -1.02
C GLU A 220 15.15 -6.84 -0.76
N PHE A 221 14.17 -6.59 -1.62
CA PHE A 221 13.20 -5.50 -1.51
C PHE A 221 11.88 -5.93 -0.91
N CYS A 222 11.71 -7.25 -0.62
CA CYS A 222 10.44 -7.85 -0.29
C CYS A 222 10.32 -8.20 1.19
N TYR A 223 9.08 -8.11 1.69
CA TYR A 223 8.65 -8.64 2.97
C TYR A 223 7.35 -9.42 2.79
N VAL A 224 7.20 -10.55 3.48
CA VAL A 224 5.98 -11.38 3.45
C VAL A 224 5.32 -11.35 4.82
N HIS A 225 4.16 -10.69 4.90
CA HIS A 225 3.39 -10.62 6.12
C HIS A 225 2.52 -11.86 6.31
N ARG A 226 2.77 -12.59 7.40
CA ARG A 226 1.93 -13.69 7.88
C ARG A 226 0.88 -13.12 8.83
N TRP A 227 -0.36 -13.09 8.37
CA TRP A 227 -1.47 -12.51 9.12
C TRP A 227 -1.73 -13.24 10.43
N ARG A 228 -1.85 -12.49 11.52
CA ARG A 228 -2.34 -12.94 12.82
C ARG A 228 -3.75 -12.40 13.06
N PRO A 229 -4.61 -13.07 13.85
CA PRO A 229 -5.90 -12.50 14.25
C PRO A 229 -5.72 -11.12 14.89
N GLY A 230 -6.50 -10.13 14.42
CA GLY A 230 -6.40 -8.75 14.90
C GLY A 230 -5.30 -7.90 14.26
N ASP A 231 -4.50 -8.43 13.32
CA ASP A 231 -3.56 -7.58 12.60
C ASP A 231 -4.29 -6.54 11.73
N VAL A 232 -3.80 -5.31 11.79
CA VAL A 232 -4.10 -4.25 10.83
C VAL A 232 -2.78 -3.88 10.14
N VAL A 233 -2.78 -3.93 8.82
CA VAL A 233 -1.61 -3.55 8.02
C VAL A 233 -1.97 -2.38 7.12
N MET A 234 -1.15 -1.34 7.16
CA MET A 234 -1.23 -0.22 6.23
C MET A 234 0.01 -0.15 5.35
N TRP A 235 -0.17 0.24 4.10
CA TRP A 235 0.94 0.41 3.17
C TRP A 235 0.74 1.63 2.27
N ASP A 236 1.87 2.18 1.82
CA ASP A 236 1.91 3.31 0.91
C ASP A 236 1.94 2.84 -0.55
N ASN A 237 0.84 3.00 -1.26
CA ASN A 237 0.73 2.63 -2.68
C ASN A 237 1.62 3.49 -3.59
N ARG A 238 2.14 4.61 -3.08
CA ARG A 238 3.05 5.51 -3.80
C ARG A 238 4.48 4.96 -3.86
N ALA A 239 4.81 4.03 -2.91
CA ALA A 239 6.15 3.50 -2.73
C ALA A 239 6.21 1.98 -2.53
N ALA A 240 5.07 1.29 -2.49
CA ALA A 240 5.00 -0.16 -2.35
C ALA A 240 4.15 -0.80 -3.44
N GLN A 241 4.56 -1.98 -3.86
CA GLN A 241 3.69 -2.95 -4.50
C GLN A 241 3.35 -4.06 -3.52
N HIS A 242 2.21 -4.71 -3.74
CA HIS A 242 1.80 -5.84 -2.94
C HIS A 242 1.24 -6.97 -3.79
N TYR A 243 1.21 -8.16 -3.18
CA TYR A 243 0.82 -9.41 -3.84
C TYR A 243 0.11 -10.32 -2.83
N PRO A 244 -1.16 -10.69 -3.04
CA PRO A 244 -1.83 -11.69 -2.21
C PRO A 244 -1.30 -13.08 -2.53
N VAL A 245 -0.65 -13.74 -1.57
CA VAL A 245 -0.11 -15.09 -1.76
C VAL A 245 -1.26 -16.11 -1.79
N MET A 246 -1.37 -16.84 -2.91
CA MET A 246 -2.50 -17.73 -3.19
C MET A 246 -2.19 -19.20 -2.81
N ASN A 247 -1.79 -19.42 -1.55
CA ASN A 247 -1.31 -20.71 -1.03
C ASN A 247 -2.18 -21.28 0.10
N ARG A 248 -3.37 -20.73 0.34
CA ARG A 248 -4.27 -21.21 1.41
C ARG A 248 -4.96 -22.52 1.01
N PRO A 249 -5.40 -23.33 2.00
CA PRO A 249 -6.18 -24.55 1.75
C PRO A 249 -7.48 -24.26 1.00
N GLU A 250 -7.89 -25.22 0.17
CA GLU A 250 -9.15 -25.15 -0.54
C GLU A 250 -10.34 -25.13 0.43
N GLY A 251 -11.34 -24.30 0.14
CA GLY A 251 -12.52 -24.13 0.99
C GLY A 251 -12.34 -23.17 2.17
N GLU A 252 -11.12 -22.87 2.57
CA GLU A 252 -10.89 -21.91 3.66
C GLU A 252 -11.01 -20.46 3.20
N ILE A 253 -11.58 -19.62 4.06
CA ILE A 253 -11.90 -18.23 3.77
C ILE A 253 -10.81 -17.32 4.34
N ARG A 254 -10.43 -16.31 3.56
CA ARG A 254 -9.72 -15.12 4.05
C ARG A 254 -10.63 -13.93 3.87
N ARG A 255 -11.03 -13.29 4.97
CA ARG A 255 -11.89 -12.10 4.96
C ARG A 255 -11.19 -10.95 5.66
N MET A 256 -11.13 -9.83 4.97
CA MET A 256 -10.49 -8.61 5.44
C MET A 256 -11.45 -7.44 5.25
N TRP A 257 -11.22 -6.37 6.01
CA TRP A 257 -11.83 -5.06 5.74
C TRP A 257 -10.77 -4.11 5.26
N ARG A 258 -11.02 -3.47 4.12
CA ARG A 258 -10.13 -2.47 3.55
C ARG A 258 -10.75 -1.08 3.64
N VAL A 259 -9.99 -0.12 4.15
CA VAL A 259 -10.23 1.32 4.00
C VAL A 259 -9.06 1.90 3.24
N THR A 260 -9.33 2.85 2.35
CA THR A 260 -8.31 3.38 1.45
C THR A 260 -8.35 4.91 1.50
N VAL A 261 -7.18 5.55 1.55
CA VAL A 261 -7.02 7.01 1.54
C VAL A 261 -6.76 7.46 0.11
N ALA A 262 -7.39 8.55 -0.31
CA ALA A 262 -7.21 9.14 -1.62
C ALA A 262 -5.76 9.61 -1.83
N GLY A 263 -5.32 9.57 -3.08
CA GLY A 263 -3.97 9.97 -3.46
C GLY A 263 -3.93 11.19 -4.38
N ASP A 264 -2.72 11.55 -4.72
CA ASP A 264 -2.35 12.60 -5.66
C ASP A 264 -2.18 12.03 -7.08
N ARG A 265 -2.12 12.92 -8.07
CA ARG A 265 -1.67 12.56 -9.42
C ARG A 265 -0.18 12.27 -9.37
N PRO A 266 0.27 11.08 -9.80
CA PRO A 266 1.70 10.75 -9.86
C PRO A 266 2.48 11.76 -10.70
N ARG A 267 3.65 12.18 -10.17
CA ARG A 267 4.58 13.07 -10.87
C ARG A 267 6.02 12.61 -10.63
N TYR A 268 6.91 13.00 -11.52
CA TYR A 268 8.34 12.85 -11.35
C TYR A 268 9.01 14.22 -11.36
N ASP A 269 9.65 14.54 -10.26
CA ASP A 269 10.46 15.74 -10.10
C ASP A 269 11.93 15.29 -10.23
N ALA A 270 12.55 15.56 -11.36
CA ALA A 270 13.97 15.22 -11.57
C ALA A 270 14.82 15.93 -10.50
N PRO A 271 15.84 15.27 -9.94
CA PRO A 271 16.76 15.94 -9.04
C PRO A 271 17.45 17.10 -9.76
N ASP A 272 17.65 18.22 -9.05
CA ASP A 272 18.42 19.35 -9.56
C ASP A 272 19.82 18.86 -9.97
N THR A 273 20.19 19.06 -11.24
CA THR A 273 21.50 18.67 -11.82
C THR A 273 22.62 19.58 -11.34
#